data_27db2bdfdbefeb861912be2f3777550e
#
_entry.id   27db2bdfdbefeb861912be2f3777550e
#
_cell.length_a   1.000
_cell.length_b   1.000
_cell.length_c   1.000
_cell.angle_alpha   90.00
_cell.angle_beta   90.00
_cell.angle_gamma   90.00
#
_symmetry.space_group_name_H-M   'P 1'
#
loop_
_entity.id
_entity.type
_entity.pdbx_description
1 polymer ?
#
loop_
_entity_poly.entity_id
_entity_poly.type
_entity_poly.pdbx_seq_one_letter_code
_entity_poly.pdbx_strand_id
1 'polypeptide(L)'
;MANEFRIAATLLGLSASAAPAQDIAAGETSFGKCRTCHSIGVGAQNKIGPLLNGIDGRKCGSAAGYSYSEANRNCPFIWGEASFLDYIKDPKLKLPGTKKLFSGIKDETEARDLWSYLRQFGRDGQLK
;
A
#
# COMPACT_ATOMS: atom_id res chain seq x y z
N MET A 1 -23.74 -63.62 -15.76
CA MET A 1 -23.52 -62.37 -16.49
C MET A 1 -23.39 -61.29 -15.45
N ALA A 2 -22.17 -60.91 -15.12
CA ALA A 2 -21.88 -59.84 -14.19
C ALA A 2 -21.87 -58.51 -14.94
N ASN A 3 -22.77 -57.61 -14.57
CA ASN A 3 -22.86 -56.28 -15.16
C ASN A 3 -21.95 -55.36 -14.34
N GLU A 4 -20.75 -55.10 -14.81
CA GLU A 4 -19.87 -54.15 -14.14
C GLU A 4 -20.29 -52.73 -14.52
N PHE A 5 -20.96 -52.06 -13.59
CA PHE A 5 -21.17 -50.62 -13.67
C PHE A 5 -19.88 -49.92 -13.32
N ARG A 6 -19.15 -49.43 -14.34
CA ARG A 6 -18.02 -48.51 -14.17
C ARG A 6 -18.56 -47.11 -13.88
N ILE A 7 -18.52 -46.73 -12.63
CA ILE A 7 -18.78 -45.35 -12.26
C ILE A 7 -17.53 -44.54 -12.62
N ALA A 8 -17.62 -43.79 -13.71
CA ALA A 8 -16.60 -42.80 -14.05
C ALA A 8 -16.76 -41.61 -13.08
N ALA A 9 -15.89 -41.55 -12.07
CA ALA A 9 -15.78 -40.36 -11.20
C ALA A 9 -15.15 -39.25 -12.01
N THR A 10 -15.96 -38.32 -12.47
CA THR A 10 -15.47 -37.07 -13.08
C THR A 10 -14.95 -36.19 -11.99
N LEU A 11 -13.64 -36.14 -11.80
CA LEU A 11 -12.99 -35.14 -10.94
C LEU A 11 -13.13 -33.78 -11.64
N LEU A 12 -14.11 -32.96 -11.19
CA LEU A 12 -14.12 -31.56 -11.53
C LEU A 12 -12.94 -30.93 -10.78
N GLY A 13 -11.86 -30.66 -11.49
CA GLY A 13 -10.77 -29.86 -10.99
C GLY A 13 -11.28 -28.44 -10.76
N LEU A 14 -11.44 -28.04 -9.49
CA LEU A 14 -11.63 -26.64 -9.11
C LEU A 14 -10.31 -25.91 -9.41
N SER A 15 -10.27 -25.22 -10.56
CA SER A 15 -9.23 -24.25 -10.84
C SER A 15 -9.46 -23.06 -9.92
N ALA A 16 -8.82 -23.03 -8.75
CA ALA A 16 -8.74 -21.83 -7.96
C ALA A 16 -7.92 -20.81 -8.76
N SER A 17 -8.57 -19.78 -9.32
CA SER A 17 -7.86 -18.63 -9.87
C SER A 17 -7.23 -17.90 -8.69
N ALA A 18 -5.91 -18.07 -8.49
CA ALA A 18 -5.16 -17.29 -7.54
C ALA A 18 -5.29 -15.81 -7.93
N ALA A 19 -5.67 -14.94 -6.98
CA ALA A 19 -5.55 -13.50 -7.15
C ALA A 19 -4.09 -13.19 -7.52
N PRO A 20 -3.80 -12.22 -8.45
CA PRO A 20 -2.44 -11.86 -8.78
C PRO A 20 -1.69 -11.54 -7.49
N ALA A 21 -0.56 -12.21 -7.24
CA ALA A 21 0.31 -11.91 -6.14
C ALA A 21 0.80 -10.46 -6.29
N GLN A 22 0.71 -9.68 -5.20
CA GLN A 22 1.25 -8.34 -5.16
C GLN A 22 2.77 -8.43 -5.30
N ASP A 23 3.34 -7.59 -6.16
CA ASP A 23 4.76 -7.61 -6.46
C ASP A 23 5.49 -6.59 -5.58
N ILE A 24 6.13 -7.07 -4.51
CA ILE A 24 6.89 -6.24 -3.57
C ILE A 24 8.10 -5.60 -4.25
N ALA A 25 8.79 -6.31 -5.14
CA ALA A 25 9.93 -5.77 -5.86
C ALA A 25 9.50 -4.63 -6.82
N ALA A 26 8.37 -4.78 -7.50
CA ALA A 26 7.78 -3.71 -8.31
C ALA A 26 7.36 -2.52 -7.42
N GLY A 27 6.85 -2.78 -6.23
CA GLY A 27 6.53 -1.76 -5.23
C GLY A 27 7.74 -0.97 -4.77
N GLU A 28 8.86 -1.63 -4.54
CA GLU A 28 10.13 -0.98 -4.21
C GLU A 28 10.61 -0.07 -5.33
N THR A 29 10.51 -0.52 -6.57
CA THR A 29 10.83 0.28 -7.75
C THR A 29 9.92 1.50 -7.83
N SER A 30 8.61 1.33 -7.64
CA SER A 30 7.64 2.43 -7.61
C SER A 30 7.93 3.43 -6.48
N PHE A 31 8.41 2.97 -5.32
CA PHE A 31 8.81 3.82 -4.22
C PHE A 31 9.94 4.80 -4.59
N GLY A 32 10.71 4.51 -5.63
CA GLY A 32 11.69 5.46 -6.18
C GLY A 32 11.10 6.83 -6.47
N LYS A 33 9.83 6.91 -6.86
CA LYS A 33 9.10 8.17 -7.07
C LYS A 33 8.86 8.96 -5.78
N CYS A 34 8.97 8.31 -4.63
CA CYS A 34 8.67 8.88 -3.32
C CYS A 34 9.93 9.26 -2.54
N ARG A 35 11.10 8.72 -2.90
CA ARG A 35 12.36 8.84 -2.15
C ARG A 35 12.86 10.27 -2.01
N THR A 36 12.52 11.15 -2.93
CA THR A 36 12.91 12.56 -2.83
C THR A 36 12.31 13.22 -1.58
N CYS A 37 11.11 12.83 -1.21
CA CYS A 37 10.36 13.44 -0.11
C CYS A 37 10.23 12.54 1.13
N HIS A 38 10.26 11.22 0.96
CA HIS A 38 10.01 10.26 2.03
C HIS A 38 11.17 9.29 2.21
N SER A 39 11.33 8.80 3.43
CA SER A 39 12.20 7.67 3.73
C SER A 39 11.44 6.57 4.45
N ILE A 40 11.93 5.35 4.34
CA ILE A 40 11.37 4.17 4.99
C ILE A 40 12.50 3.20 5.34
N GLY A 41 12.34 2.44 6.40
CA GLY A 41 13.31 1.46 6.85
C GLY A 41 14.02 1.87 8.13
N VAL A 42 15.01 1.09 8.51
CA VAL A 42 15.83 1.38 9.70
C VAL A 42 16.58 2.70 9.50
N GLY A 43 16.49 3.59 10.49
CA GLY A 43 17.13 4.90 10.44
C GLY A 43 16.38 5.95 9.61
N ALA A 44 15.18 5.64 9.12
CA ALA A 44 14.36 6.60 8.38
C ALA A 44 14.03 7.83 9.23
N GLN A 45 14.05 8.99 8.58
CA GLN A 45 13.76 10.28 9.20
C GLN A 45 12.75 11.07 8.37
N ASN A 46 12.08 12.02 9.01
CA ASN A 46 11.27 12.99 8.29
C ASN A 46 12.16 13.82 7.36
N LYS A 47 11.64 14.09 6.17
CA LYS A 47 12.29 14.91 5.13
C LYS A 47 11.30 15.99 4.69
N ILE A 48 11.17 16.22 3.39
CA ILE A 48 10.10 17.07 2.83
C ILE A 48 8.73 16.51 3.18
N GLY A 49 8.58 15.17 3.15
CA GLY A 49 7.44 14.44 3.66
C GLY A 49 7.80 13.66 4.94
N PRO A 50 6.79 13.16 5.67
CA PRO A 50 7.04 12.35 6.86
C PRO A 50 7.64 11.00 6.51
N LEU A 51 8.39 10.41 7.45
CA LEU A 51 8.82 9.03 7.33
C LEU A 51 7.61 8.09 7.25
N LEU A 52 7.77 6.97 6.57
CA LEU A 52 6.66 6.05 6.28
C LEU A 52 6.68 4.76 7.10
N ASN A 53 7.60 4.64 8.06
CA ASN A 53 7.64 3.47 8.94
C ASN A 53 6.32 3.28 9.67
N GLY A 54 5.85 2.03 9.71
CA GLY A 54 4.61 1.68 10.40
C GLY A 54 3.36 2.34 9.82
N ILE A 55 3.38 2.67 8.53
CA ILE A 55 2.24 3.36 7.90
C ILE A 55 0.95 2.54 7.95
N ASP A 56 1.03 1.23 7.79
CA ASP A 56 -0.14 0.36 7.89
C ASP A 56 -0.73 0.42 9.32
N GLY A 57 -1.94 0.91 9.46
CA GLY A 57 -2.61 1.12 10.73
C GLY A 57 -2.30 2.46 11.41
N ARG A 58 -1.45 3.31 10.82
CA ARG A 58 -1.13 4.64 11.37
C ARG A 58 -2.22 5.65 11.02
N LYS A 59 -2.60 6.47 12.00
CA LYS A 59 -3.51 7.57 11.73
C LYS A 59 -2.86 8.56 10.76
N CYS A 60 -3.62 8.98 9.74
CA CYS A 60 -3.18 9.99 8.80
C CYS A 60 -2.84 11.28 9.55
N GLY A 61 -1.74 11.93 9.17
CA GLY A 61 -1.32 13.18 9.80
C GLY A 61 -0.70 13.03 11.19
N SER A 62 -0.20 11.86 11.57
CA SER A 62 0.24 11.57 12.94
C SER A 62 1.72 11.24 13.11
N ALA A 63 2.55 11.31 12.08
CA ALA A 63 3.99 11.05 12.24
C ALA A 63 4.61 12.06 13.20
N ALA A 64 5.33 11.54 14.21
CA ALA A 64 5.97 12.35 15.23
C ALA A 64 7.00 13.34 14.64
N GLY A 65 6.98 14.57 15.12
CA GLY A 65 7.97 15.58 14.74
C GLY A 65 7.83 16.14 13.33
N TYR A 66 6.84 15.72 12.55
CA TYR A 66 6.61 16.26 11.21
C TYR A 66 5.63 17.44 11.26
N SER A 67 5.95 18.50 10.52
CA SER A 67 5.09 19.68 10.41
C SER A 67 4.12 19.50 9.21
N TYR A 68 2.92 19.04 9.51
CA TYR A 68 1.87 18.87 8.50
C TYR A 68 1.20 20.18 8.11
N SER A 69 0.64 20.22 6.87
CA SER A 69 -0.39 21.20 6.54
C SER A 69 -1.62 21.00 7.45
N GLU A 70 -2.45 22.01 7.57
CA GLU A 70 -3.70 21.88 8.33
C GLU A 70 -4.59 20.76 7.77
N ALA A 71 -4.70 20.65 6.44
CA ALA A 71 -5.45 19.59 5.79
C ALA A 71 -4.96 18.20 6.21
N ASN A 72 -3.66 17.98 6.25
CA ASN A 72 -3.10 16.68 6.63
C ASN A 72 -3.19 16.42 8.13
N ARG A 73 -3.08 17.44 9.00
CA ARG A 73 -3.31 17.27 10.44
C ARG A 73 -4.73 16.84 10.76
N ASN A 74 -5.69 17.36 10.01
CA ASN A 74 -7.13 17.07 10.18
C ASN A 74 -7.59 15.88 9.34
N CYS A 75 -6.68 15.12 8.76
CA CYS A 75 -6.99 13.97 7.95
C CYS A 75 -7.81 12.94 8.74
N PRO A 76 -8.97 12.50 8.24
CA PRO A 76 -9.92 11.77 9.06
C PRO A 76 -9.74 10.24 9.04
N PHE A 77 -8.78 9.71 8.31
CA PHE A 77 -8.68 8.26 8.11
C PHE A 77 -7.40 7.64 8.70
N ILE A 78 -7.44 6.34 8.86
CA ILE A 78 -6.30 5.49 9.21
C ILE A 78 -5.75 4.88 7.92
N TRP A 79 -4.44 4.83 7.79
CA TRP A 79 -3.82 4.21 6.63
C TRP A 79 -4.05 2.70 6.60
N GLY A 80 -4.55 2.21 5.51
CA GLY A 80 -4.70 0.83 5.13
C GLY A 80 -4.73 0.73 3.62
N GLU A 81 -4.89 -0.45 3.07
CA GLU A 81 -4.88 -0.62 1.61
C GLU A 81 -5.93 0.26 0.93
N ALA A 82 -7.18 0.18 1.37
CA ALA A 82 -8.27 0.93 0.74
C ALA A 82 -8.07 2.44 0.81
N SER A 83 -7.71 2.98 1.97
CA SER A 83 -7.48 4.42 2.15
C SER A 83 -6.25 4.90 1.37
N PHE A 84 -5.19 4.07 1.31
CA PHE A 84 -4.01 4.39 0.52
C PHE A 84 -4.31 4.43 -0.97
N LEU A 85 -4.98 3.41 -1.50
CA LEU A 85 -5.35 3.35 -2.92
C LEU A 85 -6.21 4.55 -3.33
N ASP A 86 -7.16 4.91 -2.50
CA ASP A 86 -8.02 6.07 -2.75
C ASP A 86 -7.23 7.39 -2.73
N TYR A 87 -6.33 7.55 -1.75
CA TYR A 87 -5.51 8.74 -1.60
C TYR A 87 -4.48 8.90 -2.72
N ILE A 88 -3.76 7.83 -3.08
CA ILE A 88 -2.60 7.95 -3.96
C ILE A 88 -2.97 8.23 -5.42
N LYS A 89 -4.21 8.00 -5.81
CA LYS A 89 -4.72 8.35 -7.14
C LYS A 89 -4.63 9.85 -7.41
N ASP A 90 -4.97 10.65 -6.41
CA ASP A 90 -4.92 12.12 -6.48
C ASP A 90 -4.91 12.70 -5.05
N PRO A 91 -3.72 12.91 -4.47
CA PRO A 91 -3.62 13.41 -3.12
C PRO A 91 -4.31 14.75 -2.88
N LYS A 92 -4.26 15.65 -3.86
CA LYS A 92 -4.90 16.98 -3.74
C LYS A 92 -6.42 16.90 -3.75
N LEU A 93 -6.97 15.96 -4.51
CA LEU A 93 -8.42 15.74 -4.52
C LEU A 93 -8.89 15.14 -3.20
N LYS A 94 -8.14 14.18 -2.66
CA LYS A 94 -8.48 13.51 -1.40
C LYS A 94 -8.31 14.40 -0.17
N LEU A 95 -7.27 15.20 -0.16
CA LEU A 95 -6.95 16.16 0.92
C LEU A 95 -6.74 17.56 0.32
N PRO A 96 -7.82 18.29 0.00
CA PRO A 96 -7.69 19.67 -0.46
C PRO A 96 -6.93 20.51 0.56
N GLY A 97 -5.98 21.32 0.09
CA GLY A 97 -5.10 22.12 0.95
C GLY A 97 -3.82 21.40 1.39
N THR A 98 -3.60 20.16 0.97
CA THR A 98 -2.32 19.48 1.21
C THR A 98 -1.18 20.23 0.53
N LYS A 99 -0.02 20.31 1.21
CA LYS A 99 1.22 20.83 0.62
C LYS A 99 1.98 19.81 -0.23
N LYS A 100 1.47 18.58 -0.34
CA LYS A 100 2.09 17.53 -1.15
C LYS A 100 2.00 17.85 -2.63
N LEU A 101 3.15 17.85 -3.31
CA LEU A 101 3.28 18.20 -4.72
C LEU A 101 3.25 17.00 -5.67
N PHE A 102 2.86 15.85 -5.18
CA PHE A 102 2.81 14.61 -5.96
C PHE A 102 1.46 14.48 -6.67
N SER A 103 1.48 14.28 -7.99
CA SER A 103 0.25 14.23 -8.80
C SER A 103 -0.53 12.92 -8.68
N GLY A 104 0.08 11.89 -8.13
CA GLY A 104 -0.58 10.61 -7.87
C GLY A 104 -0.11 9.46 -8.76
N ILE A 105 -0.58 8.28 -8.42
CA ILE A 105 -0.41 7.04 -9.18
C ILE A 105 -1.79 6.56 -9.60
N LYS A 106 -2.06 6.60 -10.91
CA LYS A 106 -3.38 6.27 -11.48
C LYS A 106 -3.56 4.77 -11.72
N ASP A 107 -2.46 4.05 -11.95
CA ASP A 107 -2.47 2.61 -12.15
C ASP A 107 -2.69 1.91 -10.81
N GLU A 108 -3.80 1.18 -10.69
CA GLU A 108 -4.16 0.50 -9.44
C GLU A 108 -3.20 -0.65 -9.11
N THR A 109 -2.69 -1.37 -10.11
CA THR A 109 -1.72 -2.42 -9.89
C THR A 109 -0.42 -1.87 -9.31
N GLU A 110 0.10 -0.78 -9.88
CA GLU A 110 1.28 -0.10 -9.34
C GLU A 110 1.04 0.40 -7.91
N ALA A 111 -0.12 0.98 -7.64
CA ALA A 111 -0.46 1.46 -6.30
C ALA A 111 -0.55 0.30 -5.28
N ARG A 112 -1.09 -0.85 -5.66
CA ARG A 112 -1.15 -2.04 -4.81
C ARG A 112 0.24 -2.61 -4.54
N ASP A 113 1.09 -2.66 -5.55
CA ASP A 113 2.48 -3.11 -5.40
C ASP A 113 3.25 -2.19 -4.45
N LEU A 114 3.08 -0.88 -4.63
CA LEU A 114 3.68 0.12 -3.72
C LEU A 114 3.20 -0.07 -2.28
N TRP A 115 1.89 -0.23 -2.07
CA TRP A 115 1.36 -0.48 -0.73
C TRP A 115 1.93 -1.76 -0.12
N SER A 116 2.06 -2.82 -0.90
CA SER A 116 2.65 -4.08 -0.43
C SER A 116 4.09 -3.92 0.03
N TYR A 117 4.86 -3.06 -0.64
CA TYR A 117 6.20 -2.70 -0.22
C TYR A 117 6.19 -1.89 1.08
N LEU A 118 5.38 -0.83 1.15
CA LEU A 118 5.32 0.07 2.32
C LEU A 118 4.88 -0.64 3.59
N ARG A 119 3.87 -1.49 3.51
CA ARG A 119 3.27 -2.15 4.67
C ARG A 119 4.17 -3.15 5.38
N GLN A 120 5.27 -3.57 4.76
CA GLN A 120 6.23 -4.50 5.36
C GLN A 120 6.98 -3.90 6.54
N PHE A 121 7.09 -2.58 6.61
CA PHE A 121 7.93 -1.90 7.59
C PHE A 121 7.15 -1.57 8.84
N GLY A 122 7.66 -2.02 10.00
CA GLY A 122 7.16 -1.65 11.31
C GLY A 122 7.57 -0.23 11.70
N ARG A 123 7.13 0.20 12.87
CA ARG A 123 7.45 1.55 13.39
C ARG A 123 8.94 1.78 13.59
N ASP A 124 9.69 0.73 13.91
CA ASP A 124 11.14 0.73 14.05
C ASP A 124 11.88 0.67 12.71
N GLY A 125 11.16 0.55 11.60
CA GLY A 125 11.71 0.42 10.26
C GLY A 125 12.16 -0.99 9.89
N GLN A 126 12.02 -1.95 10.76
CA GLN A 126 12.31 -3.35 10.45
C GLN A 126 11.14 -4.01 9.71
N LEU A 127 11.43 -5.03 8.92
CA LEU A 127 10.40 -5.84 8.29
C LEU A 127 9.62 -6.61 9.36
N LYS A 128 8.32 -6.58 9.21
CA LYS A 128 7.39 -7.33 10.07
C LYS A 128 7.37 -8.81 9.71
#